data_b19c1e7876211f8c3ea2dec0d44dd0ed
#
_entry.id   b19c1e7876211f8c3ea2dec0d44dd0ed
#
_cell.length_a   1.000
_cell.length_b   1.000
_cell.length_c   1.000
_cell.angle_alpha   90.00
_cell.angle_beta   90.00
_cell.angle_gamma   90.00
#
_symmetry.space_group_name_H-M   'P 1'
#
loop_
_entity.id
_entity.type
_entity.pdbx_description
1 polymer ?
#
loop_
_entity_poly.entity_id
_entity_poly.type
_entity_poly.pdbx_seq_one_letter_code
_entity_poly.pdbx_strand_id
1 'polypeptide(L)'
;MKVAHHFDDSRVEIYKYLQTVNTDSAKIVFCERFDEKSNIWNFNPHMHSHTEFIYILDGNMQINMADRKLFVRPYNMIVYPKNVVHREVLNIQEHQYIICIGIATDEPCPVQTAFEIDDSNGIFRWIMGQIYAEHSNKGQCSEEMIKHYISLLFLHMTRYYSNANEKNHDFISRCINYIHDHFLEELTIEQLSAVAFVSPSHLTRIFRQRTGYSPLAYVRAYRLSIAKHELLHSQYSIEKIAQLSGLHDAKYFSRFFKAETGMTPRDYRKKELAGSKGKGDSEKEE
;
A
#
# COMPACT_ATOMS: atom_id res chain seq x y z
N MET A 1 -4.10 -13.02 -23.28
CA MET A 1 -2.94 -12.30 -23.82
C MET A 1 -3.33 -10.86 -24.13
N LYS A 2 -3.59 -9.98 -23.10
CA LYS A 2 -3.87 -8.52 -23.24
C LYS A 2 -3.72 -7.73 -21.93
N VAL A 3 -3.02 -8.24 -20.90
CA VAL A 3 -2.90 -7.55 -19.59
C VAL A 3 -1.54 -6.85 -19.41
N ALA A 4 -0.52 -7.21 -20.19
CA ALA A 4 0.85 -6.67 -20.03
C ALA A 4 1.04 -5.24 -20.56
N HIS A 5 0.16 -4.70 -21.41
CA HIS A 5 0.33 -3.38 -22.02
C HIS A 5 -0.19 -2.21 -21.17
N HIS A 6 -1.09 -2.45 -20.22
CA HIS A 6 -1.69 -1.34 -19.44
C HIS A 6 -0.76 -0.77 -18.35
N PHE A 7 0.17 -1.54 -17.82
CA PHE A 7 1.08 -1.08 -16.76
C PHE A 7 2.22 -0.18 -17.26
N ASP A 8 2.67 -0.41 -18.48
CA ASP A 8 3.76 0.37 -19.09
C ASP A 8 3.26 1.77 -19.53
N ASP A 9 2.04 1.84 -20.07
CA ASP A 9 1.42 3.10 -20.49
C ASP A 9 1.17 4.05 -19.30
N SER A 10 0.68 3.53 -18.18
CA SER A 10 0.40 4.37 -16.99
C SER A 10 1.67 4.98 -16.40
N ARG A 11 2.81 4.29 -16.42
CA ARG A 11 4.08 4.83 -15.90
C ARG A 11 4.62 5.96 -16.77
N VAL A 12 4.51 5.83 -18.08
CA VAL A 12 4.88 6.88 -19.02
C VAL A 12 3.99 8.10 -18.84
N GLU A 13 2.70 7.92 -18.64
CA GLU A 13 1.74 8.99 -18.36
C GLU A 13 2.05 9.70 -17.04
N ILE A 14 2.33 8.96 -15.96
CA ILE A 14 2.75 9.51 -14.67
C ILE A 14 4.02 10.34 -14.84
N TYR A 15 5.05 9.81 -15.53
CA TYR A 15 6.30 10.51 -15.75
C TYR A 15 6.09 11.83 -16.52
N LYS A 16 5.33 11.79 -17.60
CA LYS A 16 5.00 13.00 -18.38
C LYS A 16 4.25 14.03 -17.54
N TYR A 17 3.26 13.59 -16.77
CA TYR A 17 2.51 14.46 -15.86
C TYR A 17 3.43 15.13 -14.84
N LEU A 18 4.28 14.36 -14.18
CA LEU A 18 5.20 14.89 -13.16
C LEU A 18 6.14 15.97 -13.69
N GLN A 19 6.50 15.92 -14.98
CA GLN A 19 7.30 16.94 -15.64
C GLN A 19 6.53 18.25 -15.91
N THR A 20 5.20 18.22 -15.93
CA THR A 20 4.36 19.41 -16.17
C THR A 20 3.95 20.11 -14.88
N VAL A 21 4.07 19.47 -13.73
CA VAL A 21 3.61 20.04 -12.46
C VAL A 21 4.43 21.26 -12.07
N ASN A 22 3.74 22.38 -11.94
CA ASN A 22 4.31 23.61 -11.38
C ASN A 22 4.23 23.56 -9.85
N THR A 23 5.33 23.25 -9.19
CA THR A 23 5.39 23.16 -7.74
C THR A 23 5.36 24.51 -7.03
N ASP A 24 5.60 25.63 -7.73
CA ASP A 24 5.55 26.97 -7.15
C ASP A 24 4.10 27.39 -6.82
N SER A 25 3.11 26.87 -7.56
CA SER A 25 1.68 27.08 -7.30
C SER A 25 1.06 26.02 -6.38
N ALA A 26 1.80 24.98 -6.05
CA ALA A 26 1.30 23.88 -5.21
C ALA A 26 0.99 24.33 -3.79
N LYS A 27 -0.16 23.89 -3.26
CA LYS A 27 -0.63 24.25 -1.91
C LYS A 27 -1.02 23.02 -1.13
N ILE A 28 -0.64 22.98 0.16
CA ILE A 28 -1.16 21.96 1.06
C ILE A 28 -2.62 22.28 1.36
N VAL A 29 -3.49 21.29 1.13
CA VAL A 29 -4.91 21.33 1.47
C VAL A 29 -5.11 20.82 2.90
N PHE A 30 -4.45 19.72 3.23
CA PHE A 30 -4.36 19.17 4.59
C PHE A 30 -3.04 18.41 4.75
N CYS A 31 -2.60 18.23 6.00
CA CYS A 31 -1.41 17.46 6.34
C CYS A 31 -1.57 16.92 7.76
N GLU A 32 -1.86 15.63 7.87
CA GLU A 32 -2.20 15.00 9.13
C GLU A 32 -1.53 13.64 9.30
N ARG A 33 -1.45 13.18 10.55
CA ARG A 33 -1.08 11.82 10.90
C ARG A 33 -2.29 11.10 11.46
N PHE A 34 -2.42 9.85 11.06
CA PHE A 34 -3.51 9.01 11.51
C PHE A 34 -2.97 7.71 12.08
N ASP A 35 -3.63 7.24 13.13
CA ASP A 35 -3.40 5.96 13.79
C ASP A 35 -4.65 5.07 13.69
N GLU A 36 -4.61 3.90 14.28
CA GLU A 36 -5.72 2.95 14.29
C GLU A 36 -6.99 3.46 14.98
N LYS A 37 -6.90 4.53 15.79
CA LYS A 37 -8.04 5.14 16.52
C LYS A 37 -8.68 6.28 15.76
N SER A 38 -8.09 6.69 14.65
CA SER A 38 -8.55 7.82 13.87
C SER A 38 -9.85 7.50 13.12
N ASN A 39 -10.74 8.46 13.01
CA ASN A 39 -12.07 8.26 12.40
C ASN A 39 -12.07 8.12 10.88
N ILE A 40 -10.94 8.37 10.21
CA ILE A 40 -10.83 8.28 8.74
C ILE A 40 -11.16 6.88 8.18
N TRP A 41 -10.96 5.84 8.98
CA TRP A 41 -11.22 4.45 8.58
C TRP A 41 -12.70 4.11 8.39
N ASN A 42 -13.60 5.00 8.84
CA ASN A 42 -15.04 4.86 8.73
C ASN A 42 -15.62 5.57 7.50
N PHE A 43 -14.79 6.19 6.68
CA PHE A 43 -15.29 6.89 5.51
C PHE A 43 -15.85 5.93 4.45
N ASN A 44 -16.94 6.35 3.82
CA ASN A 44 -17.46 5.72 2.63
C ASN A 44 -16.48 5.96 1.46
N PRO A 45 -16.59 5.21 0.35
CA PRO A 45 -15.85 5.54 -0.85
C PRO A 45 -16.00 7.03 -1.20
N HIS A 46 -14.90 7.73 -1.38
CA HIS A 46 -14.85 9.17 -1.60
C HIS A 46 -13.83 9.54 -2.66
N MET A 47 -13.85 10.79 -3.08
CA MET A 47 -12.87 11.40 -3.98
C MET A 47 -12.69 12.87 -3.61
N HIS A 48 -11.59 13.46 -4.02
CA HIS A 48 -11.29 14.87 -3.76
C HIS A 48 -10.64 15.54 -4.96
N SER A 49 -10.66 16.88 -4.98
CA SER A 49 -10.16 17.71 -6.09
C SER A 49 -8.65 17.98 -6.04
N HIS A 50 -7.93 17.43 -5.06
CA HIS A 50 -6.48 17.52 -4.92
C HIS A 50 -5.84 16.14 -5.07
N THR A 51 -4.52 16.10 -5.26
CA THR A 51 -3.76 14.85 -5.19
C THR A 51 -3.45 14.54 -3.73
N GLU A 52 -3.72 13.32 -3.31
CA GLU A 52 -3.43 12.87 -1.96
C GLU A 52 -2.27 11.88 -1.94
N PHE A 53 -1.39 12.07 -0.99
CA PHE A 53 -0.22 11.26 -0.73
C PHE A 53 -0.37 10.61 0.64
N ILE A 54 -0.40 9.28 0.69
CA ILE A 54 -0.43 8.53 1.94
C ILE A 54 0.87 7.74 2.07
N TYR A 55 1.64 8.04 3.09
CA TYR A 55 2.83 7.28 3.43
C TYR A 55 2.56 6.35 4.61
N ILE A 56 2.82 5.07 4.44
CA ILE A 56 2.60 4.05 5.47
C ILE A 56 3.86 3.93 6.32
N LEU A 57 3.77 4.40 7.57
CA LEU A 57 4.87 4.33 8.53
C LEU A 57 4.91 2.98 9.25
N ASP A 58 3.73 2.43 9.55
CA ASP A 58 3.58 1.13 10.23
C ASP A 58 2.21 0.51 9.89
N GLY A 59 2.12 -0.82 9.96
CA GLY A 59 0.91 -1.58 9.62
C GLY A 59 0.72 -1.79 8.11
N ASN A 60 -0.28 -2.57 7.75
CA ASN A 60 -0.65 -2.83 6.35
C ASN A 60 -2.01 -2.21 6.07
N MET A 61 -2.14 -1.53 4.95
CA MET A 61 -3.37 -0.86 4.56
C MET A 61 -4.01 -1.54 3.35
N GLN A 62 -5.30 -1.83 3.43
CA GLN A 62 -6.09 -2.20 2.25
C GLN A 62 -6.77 -0.97 1.68
N ILE A 63 -6.73 -0.86 0.36
CA ILE A 63 -7.41 0.18 -0.40
C ILE A 63 -8.40 -0.48 -1.33
N ASN A 64 -9.65 -0.06 -1.25
CA ASN A 64 -10.68 -0.47 -2.19
C ASN A 64 -10.88 0.62 -3.24
N MET A 65 -10.69 0.28 -4.50
CA MET A 65 -11.05 1.10 -5.66
C MET A 65 -12.21 0.46 -6.42
N ALA A 66 -12.76 1.15 -7.40
CA ALA A 66 -13.92 0.67 -8.16
C ALA A 66 -13.68 -0.68 -8.85
N ASP A 67 -12.47 -0.93 -9.32
CA ASP A 67 -12.07 -2.07 -10.15
C ASP A 67 -11.15 -3.08 -9.44
N ARG A 68 -10.50 -2.68 -8.33
CA ARG A 68 -9.51 -3.51 -7.66
C ARG A 68 -9.33 -3.19 -6.17
N LYS A 69 -8.68 -4.11 -5.46
CA LYS A 69 -8.17 -3.90 -4.10
C LYS A 69 -6.66 -3.88 -4.14
N LEU A 70 -6.06 -2.92 -3.46
CA LEU A 70 -4.61 -2.86 -3.23
C LEU A 70 -4.30 -3.14 -1.77
N PHE A 71 -3.18 -3.81 -1.52
CA PHE A 71 -2.63 -4.03 -0.19
C PHE A 71 -1.28 -3.36 -0.12
N VAL A 72 -1.22 -2.30 0.65
CA VAL A 72 -0.03 -1.44 0.76
C VAL A 72 0.66 -1.70 2.09
N ARG A 73 1.98 -1.72 2.05
CA ARG A 73 2.84 -2.06 3.18
C ARG A 73 3.49 -0.86 3.81
N PRO A 74 4.07 -1.07 5.00
CA PRO A 74 4.98 -0.10 5.57
C PRO A 74 6.10 0.27 4.59
N TYR A 75 6.47 1.52 4.63
CA TYR A 75 7.52 2.14 3.81
C TYR A 75 7.17 2.29 2.32
N ASN A 76 5.89 2.17 1.98
CA ASN A 76 5.39 2.52 0.66
C ASN A 76 4.55 3.79 0.73
N MET A 77 4.52 4.51 -0.37
CA MET A 77 3.67 5.67 -0.55
C MET A 77 2.61 5.38 -1.61
N ILE A 78 1.35 5.66 -1.28
CA ILE A 78 0.25 5.66 -2.24
C ILE A 78 -0.04 7.08 -2.67
N VAL A 79 -0.31 7.24 -3.94
CA VAL A 79 -0.74 8.51 -4.52
C VAL A 79 -2.11 8.32 -5.16
N TYR A 80 -3.07 9.12 -4.69
CA TYR A 80 -4.39 9.25 -5.31
C TYR A 80 -4.41 10.52 -6.13
N PRO A 81 -4.46 10.42 -7.47
CA PRO A 81 -4.73 11.59 -8.31
C PRO A 81 -6.09 12.21 -8.01
N LYS A 82 -6.28 13.48 -8.40
CA LYS A 82 -7.58 14.18 -8.27
C LYS A 82 -8.72 13.33 -8.85
N ASN A 83 -9.86 13.32 -8.18
CA ASN A 83 -11.11 12.68 -8.61
C ASN A 83 -11.05 11.15 -8.76
N VAL A 84 -10.05 10.49 -8.21
CA VAL A 84 -10.01 9.03 -8.11
C VAL A 84 -10.83 8.58 -6.91
N VAL A 85 -11.85 7.75 -7.15
CA VAL A 85 -12.67 7.17 -6.09
C VAL A 85 -11.90 6.08 -5.36
N HIS A 86 -11.77 6.21 -4.05
CA HIS A 86 -11.04 5.26 -3.20
C HIS A 86 -11.66 5.16 -1.81
N ARG A 87 -11.26 4.13 -1.07
CA ARG A 87 -11.59 3.91 0.33
C ARG A 87 -10.46 3.14 0.99
N GLU A 88 -9.92 3.69 2.05
CA GLU A 88 -9.01 3.00 2.96
C GLU A 88 -9.80 2.07 3.86
N VAL A 89 -9.24 0.90 4.11
CA VAL A 89 -9.80 -0.07 5.04
C VAL A 89 -8.72 -0.47 6.03
N LEU A 90 -8.95 -0.13 7.28
CA LEU A 90 -8.07 -0.48 8.38
C LEU A 90 -8.04 -1.99 8.61
N ASN A 91 -6.87 -2.56 8.76
CA ASN A 91 -6.72 -3.86 9.40
C ASN A 91 -6.69 -3.65 10.93
N ILE A 92 -7.86 -3.81 11.58
CA ILE A 92 -8.13 -3.46 12.99
C ILE A 92 -7.17 -4.13 14.00
N GLN A 93 -6.34 -5.07 13.54
CA GLN A 93 -5.45 -5.87 14.39
C GLN A 93 -3.98 -5.49 14.32
N GLU A 94 -3.65 -4.58 13.45
CA GLU A 94 -2.30 -4.08 13.32
C GLU A 94 -2.30 -2.62 13.76
N HIS A 95 -1.26 -2.22 14.49
CA HIS A 95 -1.00 -0.80 14.65
C HIS A 95 -0.92 -0.20 13.25
N GLN A 96 -1.66 0.87 13.03
CA GLN A 96 -1.63 1.58 11.76
C GLN A 96 -1.12 2.97 12.04
N TYR A 97 -0.11 3.39 11.30
CA TYR A 97 0.42 4.73 11.42
C TYR A 97 0.78 5.28 10.05
N ILE A 98 0.11 6.34 9.64
CA ILE A 98 0.27 6.94 8.32
C ILE A 98 0.47 8.45 8.41
N ILE A 99 1.14 9.00 7.40
CA ILE A 99 1.13 10.45 7.10
C ILE A 99 0.30 10.64 5.84
N CYS A 100 -0.67 11.53 5.91
CA CYS A 100 -1.57 11.86 4.83
C CYS A 100 -1.42 13.33 4.47
N ILE A 101 -1.14 13.64 3.19
CA ILE A 101 -0.93 15.01 2.72
C ILE A 101 -1.72 15.22 1.43
N GLY A 102 -2.66 16.15 1.46
CA GLY A 102 -3.36 16.63 0.28
C GLY A 102 -2.63 17.84 -0.34
N ILE A 103 -2.28 17.74 -1.63
CA ILE A 103 -1.61 18.81 -2.37
C ILE A 103 -2.46 19.19 -3.59
N ALA A 104 -2.90 20.44 -3.62
CA ALA A 104 -3.54 21.02 -4.80
C ALA A 104 -2.46 21.51 -5.77
N THR A 105 -2.61 21.13 -7.04
CA THR A 105 -1.81 21.62 -8.18
C THR A 105 -2.76 22.07 -9.29
N ASP A 106 -2.31 22.97 -10.13
CA ASP A 106 -3.14 23.51 -11.22
C ASP A 106 -3.29 22.52 -12.38
N GLU A 107 -2.28 21.67 -12.62
CA GLU A 107 -2.25 20.76 -13.75
C GLU A 107 -3.20 19.59 -13.57
N PRO A 108 -3.93 19.20 -14.63
CA PRO A 108 -4.75 17.99 -14.61
C PRO A 108 -3.85 16.75 -14.62
N CYS A 109 -4.10 15.80 -13.71
CA CYS A 109 -3.44 14.49 -13.77
C CYS A 109 -4.19 13.58 -14.77
N PRO A 110 -3.53 13.05 -15.80
CA PRO A 110 -4.14 12.15 -16.77
C PRO A 110 -4.43 10.76 -16.17
N VAL A 111 -3.74 10.41 -15.08
CA VAL A 111 -3.86 9.10 -14.43
C VAL A 111 -5.14 9.08 -13.59
N GLN A 112 -6.02 8.12 -13.87
CA GLN A 112 -7.33 7.96 -13.23
C GLN A 112 -7.38 6.81 -12.24
N THR A 113 -6.23 6.35 -11.76
CA THR A 113 -6.12 5.27 -10.76
C THR A 113 -5.02 5.58 -9.77
N ALA A 114 -5.16 5.08 -8.54
CA ALA A 114 -4.09 5.18 -7.55
C ALA A 114 -2.85 4.41 -8.00
N PHE A 115 -1.68 4.90 -7.60
CA PHE A 115 -0.42 4.23 -7.86
C PHE A 115 0.47 4.23 -6.63
N GLU A 116 1.29 3.20 -6.53
CA GLU A 116 2.16 2.94 -5.40
C GLU A 116 3.61 3.26 -5.76
N ILE A 117 4.34 3.80 -4.79
CA ILE A 117 5.78 4.06 -4.87
C ILE A 117 6.46 3.29 -3.74
N ASP A 118 7.37 2.39 -4.11
CA ASP A 118 8.25 1.70 -3.17
C ASP A 118 9.37 2.65 -2.71
N ASP A 119 9.41 2.92 -1.42
CA ASP A 119 10.41 3.79 -0.79
C ASP A 119 11.52 2.99 -0.10
N SER A 120 12.12 2.06 -0.82
CA SER A 120 13.18 1.19 -0.31
C SER A 120 14.40 1.94 0.26
N ASN A 121 14.59 3.21 -0.10
CA ASN A 121 15.68 4.06 0.39
C ASN A 121 15.27 5.09 1.45
N GLY A 122 13.96 5.16 1.80
CA GLY A 122 13.41 6.02 2.83
C GLY A 122 13.36 7.51 2.50
N ILE A 123 13.56 7.90 1.23
CA ILE A 123 13.58 9.32 0.84
C ILE A 123 12.21 9.96 0.92
N PHE A 124 11.16 9.25 0.47
CA PHE A 124 9.78 9.75 0.56
C PHE A 124 9.32 9.84 2.02
N ARG A 125 9.69 8.87 2.85
CA ARG A 125 9.46 8.91 4.30
C ARG A 125 10.03 10.18 4.91
N TRP A 126 11.29 10.50 4.57
CA TRP A 126 11.95 11.69 5.10
C TRP A 126 11.23 12.96 4.62
N ILE A 127 10.96 13.10 3.32
CA ILE A 127 10.31 14.29 2.75
C ILE A 127 8.91 14.49 3.37
N MET A 128 8.07 13.44 3.41
CA MET A 128 6.72 13.51 4.00
C MET A 128 6.78 13.88 5.48
N GLY A 129 7.77 13.34 6.20
CA GLY A 129 8.03 13.70 7.61
C GLY A 129 8.42 15.15 7.80
N GLN A 130 9.25 15.74 6.91
CA GLN A 130 9.60 17.15 6.96
C GLN A 130 8.42 18.06 6.67
N ILE A 131 7.63 17.76 5.63
CA ILE A 131 6.40 18.52 5.32
C ILE A 131 5.47 18.53 6.54
N TYR A 132 5.25 17.36 7.15
CA TYR A 132 4.41 17.26 8.33
C TYR A 132 4.96 18.07 9.52
N ALA A 133 6.26 18.01 9.78
CA ALA A 133 6.90 18.73 10.88
C ALA A 133 6.76 20.24 10.72
N GLU A 134 7.05 20.77 9.52
CA GLU A 134 6.91 22.20 9.23
C GLU A 134 5.45 22.67 9.29
N HIS A 135 4.53 21.87 8.73
CA HIS A 135 3.10 22.19 8.77
C HIS A 135 2.53 22.22 10.20
N SER A 136 3.00 21.32 11.06
CA SER A 136 2.53 21.22 12.46
C SER A 136 3.13 22.31 13.35
N ASN A 137 4.43 22.62 13.19
CA ASN A 137 5.16 23.54 14.07
C ASN A 137 4.98 25.01 13.71
N LYS A 138 4.66 25.33 12.45
CA LYS A 138 4.42 26.69 11.93
C LYS A 138 5.50 27.68 12.38
N GLY A 139 6.76 27.26 12.28
CA GLY A 139 7.91 28.07 12.63
C GLY A 139 8.19 29.21 11.63
N GLN A 140 9.21 30.01 11.91
CA GLN A 140 9.69 31.01 10.95
C GLN A 140 10.13 30.28 9.65
N CYS A 141 9.74 30.78 8.47
CA CYS A 141 10.01 30.20 7.16
C CYS A 141 9.38 28.82 6.88
N SER A 142 8.47 28.31 7.72
CA SER A 142 7.81 26.99 7.48
C SER A 142 7.12 26.92 6.12
N GLU A 143 6.44 27.97 5.68
CA GLU A 143 5.78 27.98 4.37
C GLU A 143 6.78 27.82 3.22
N GLU A 144 7.91 28.48 3.30
CA GLU A 144 8.96 28.40 2.28
C GLU A 144 9.64 27.02 2.30
N MET A 145 9.91 26.47 3.49
CA MET A 145 10.42 25.12 3.65
C MET A 145 9.48 24.08 3.04
N ILE A 146 8.19 24.21 3.31
CA ILE A 146 7.15 23.32 2.75
C ILE A 146 7.17 23.35 1.22
N LYS A 147 7.25 24.51 0.57
CA LYS A 147 7.38 24.63 -0.88
C LYS A 147 8.57 23.86 -1.43
N HIS A 148 9.73 24.01 -0.78
CA HIS A 148 10.92 23.29 -1.19
C HIS A 148 10.78 21.78 -1.00
N TYR A 149 10.15 21.32 0.08
CA TYR A 149 9.90 19.89 0.27
C TYR A 149 8.87 19.33 -0.71
N ILE A 150 7.83 20.09 -1.08
CA ILE A 150 6.92 19.70 -2.16
C ILE A 150 7.68 19.58 -3.48
N SER A 151 8.54 20.56 -3.81
CA SER A 151 9.36 20.48 -5.02
C SER A 151 10.28 19.26 -5.02
N LEU A 152 10.91 18.93 -3.88
CA LEU A 152 11.71 17.73 -3.71
C LEU A 152 10.87 16.44 -3.86
N LEU A 153 9.64 16.42 -3.33
CA LEU A 153 8.73 15.29 -3.48
C LEU A 153 8.48 14.98 -4.96
N PHE A 154 8.06 15.99 -5.72
CA PHE A 154 7.80 15.84 -7.15
C PHE A 154 9.06 15.51 -7.96
N LEU A 155 10.21 16.10 -7.65
CA LEU A 155 11.48 15.78 -8.29
C LEU A 155 11.91 14.32 -8.04
N HIS A 156 11.76 13.84 -6.80
CA HIS A 156 12.07 12.43 -6.49
C HIS A 156 11.07 11.47 -7.15
N MET A 157 9.79 11.83 -7.24
CA MET A 157 8.81 11.05 -8.02
C MET A 157 9.18 11.03 -9.51
N THR A 158 9.53 12.18 -10.09
CA THR A 158 9.98 12.26 -11.48
C THR A 158 11.21 11.36 -11.72
N ARG A 159 12.19 11.40 -10.82
CA ARG A 159 13.36 10.51 -10.87
C ARG A 159 12.98 9.03 -10.72
N TYR A 160 12.07 8.70 -9.83
CA TYR A 160 11.58 7.33 -9.63
C TYR A 160 10.95 6.78 -10.91
N TYR A 161 10.15 7.60 -11.62
CA TYR A 161 9.52 7.20 -12.87
C TYR A 161 10.42 7.34 -14.10
N SER A 162 11.43 8.24 -14.13
CA SER A 162 12.40 8.37 -15.21
C SER A 162 13.35 7.18 -15.28
N ASN A 163 13.82 6.70 -14.13
CA ASN A 163 14.70 5.53 -14.06
C ASN A 163 14.01 4.24 -14.51
N ALA A 164 12.67 4.24 -14.61
CA ALA A 164 11.91 3.14 -15.18
C ALA A 164 12.02 3.06 -16.72
N ASN A 165 12.43 4.15 -17.42
CA ASN A 165 12.69 4.16 -18.86
C ASN A 165 14.14 3.75 -19.21
N GLU A 166 15.09 3.87 -18.29
CA GLU A 166 16.46 3.42 -18.46
C GLU A 166 16.77 2.20 -17.57
N LYS A 167 16.65 1.01 -18.12
CA LYS A 167 17.34 -0.26 -17.75
C LYS A 167 17.30 -0.72 -16.29
N ASN A 168 16.34 -0.37 -15.47
CA ASN A 168 16.07 -1.16 -14.27
C ASN A 168 14.59 -1.06 -13.89
N HIS A 169 13.72 -1.74 -14.62
CA HIS A 169 12.58 -2.35 -13.95
C HIS A 169 13.20 -3.15 -12.80
N ASP A 170 13.09 -2.61 -11.59
CA ASP A 170 13.51 -3.36 -10.42
C ASP A 170 12.83 -4.71 -10.51
N PHE A 171 13.59 -5.73 -10.82
CA PHE A 171 13.08 -7.09 -11.04
C PHE A 171 12.36 -7.61 -9.79
N ILE A 172 12.65 -7.01 -8.62
CA ILE A 172 11.94 -7.29 -7.37
C ILE A 172 10.52 -6.73 -7.43
N SER A 173 10.34 -5.47 -7.84
CA SER A 173 9.00 -4.88 -8.01
C SER A 173 8.17 -5.64 -9.05
N ARG A 174 8.79 -6.07 -10.17
CA ARG A 174 8.09 -6.95 -11.12
C ARG A 174 7.64 -8.27 -10.51
N CYS A 175 8.51 -8.90 -9.72
CA CYS A 175 8.14 -10.11 -9.00
C CYS A 175 7.00 -9.88 -8.00
N ILE A 176 7.07 -8.79 -7.25
CA ILE A 176 6.05 -8.44 -6.25
C ILE A 176 4.69 -8.22 -6.95
N ASN A 177 4.66 -7.42 -8.01
CA ASN A 177 3.44 -7.18 -8.77
C ASN A 177 2.88 -8.49 -9.34
N TYR A 178 3.75 -9.32 -9.94
CA TYR A 178 3.34 -10.62 -10.44
C TYR A 178 2.76 -11.52 -9.34
N ILE A 179 3.37 -11.52 -8.14
CA ILE A 179 2.84 -12.25 -6.98
C ILE A 179 1.46 -11.73 -6.58
N HIS A 180 1.26 -10.42 -6.58
CA HIS A 180 -0.03 -9.80 -6.23
C HIS A 180 -1.12 -10.12 -7.24
N ASP A 181 -0.78 -10.17 -8.52
CA ASP A 181 -1.74 -10.46 -9.60
C ASP A 181 -2.09 -11.96 -9.68
N HIS A 182 -1.15 -12.84 -9.25
CA HIS A 182 -1.24 -14.28 -9.42
C HIS A 182 -1.21 -15.07 -8.08
N PHE A 183 -1.41 -14.41 -6.93
CA PHE A 183 -1.30 -15.08 -5.63
C PHE A 183 -2.30 -16.22 -5.41
N LEU A 184 -3.39 -16.27 -6.16
CA LEU A 184 -4.36 -17.37 -6.15
C LEU A 184 -3.83 -18.63 -6.85
N GLU A 185 -2.83 -18.49 -7.72
CA GLU A 185 -2.23 -19.58 -8.49
C GLU A 185 -1.08 -20.24 -7.74
N GLU A 186 -0.66 -21.42 -8.16
CA GLU A 186 0.57 -22.02 -7.65
C GLU A 186 1.78 -21.30 -8.26
N LEU A 187 2.57 -20.64 -7.41
CA LEU A 187 3.74 -19.88 -7.81
C LEU A 187 5.02 -20.63 -7.45
N THR A 188 5.93 -20.76 -8.42
CA THR A 188 7.23 -21.38 -8.24
C THR A 188 8.36 -20.35 -8.35
N ILE A 189 9.53 -20.68 -7.80
CA ILE A 189 10.70 -19.79 -7.89
C ILE A 189 11.18 -19.63 -9.33
N GLU A 190 10.99 -20.65 -10.15
CA GLU A 190 11.33 -20.66 -11.57
C GLU A 190 10.46 -19.66 -12.35
N GLN A 191 9.14 -19.65 -12.10
CA GLN A 191 8.21 -18.67 -12.68
C GLN A 191 8.58 -17.25 -12.27
N LEU A 192 8.80 -17.02 -10.98
CA LEU A 192 9.16 -15.71 -10.46
C LEU A 192 10.51 -15.23 -11.01
N SER A 193 11.48 -16.12 -11.15
CA SER A 193 12.77 -15.78 -11.71
C SER A 193 12.71 -15.50 -13.22
N ALA A 194 11.83 -16.18 -13.95
CA ALA A 194 11.56 -15.90 -15.36
C ALA A 194 10.93 -14.50 -15.54
N VAL A 195 9.94 -14.14 -14.71
CA VAL A 195 9.34 -12.80 -14.68
C VAL A 195 10.37 -11.72 -14.36
N ALA A 196 11.30 -12.02 -13.47
CA ALA A 196 12.38 -11.12 -13.07
C ALA A 196 13.52 -11.03 -14.11
N PHE A 197 13.62 -11.97 -15.06
CA PHE A 197 14.74 -12.13 -15.97
C PHE A 197 16.09 -12.33 -15.27
N VAL A 198 16.10 -13.05 -14.15
CA VAL A 198 17.31 -13.38 -13.38
C VAL A 198 17.28 -14.85 -12.96
N SER A 199 18.44 -15.36 -12.49
CA SER A 199 18.48 -16.73 -11.95
C SER A 199 17.72 -16.85 -10.62
N PRO A 200 17.16 -18.03 -10.27
CA PRO A 200 16.47 -18.27 -9.00
C PRO A 200 17.30 -17.90 -7.77
N SER A 201 18.60 -18.22 -7.79
CA SER A 201 19.52 -17.90 -6.69
C SER A 201 19.73 -16.39 -6.54
N HIS A 202 19.89 -15.67 -7.65
CA HIS A 202 20.04 -14.21 -7.64
C HIS A 202 18.74 -13.54 -7.15
N LEU A 203 17.59 -13.97 -7.68
CA LEU A 203 16.30 -13.50 -7.22
C LEU A 203 16.14 -13.68 -5.71
N THR A 204 16.35 -14.90 -5.21
CA THR A 204 16.17 -15.23 -3.80
C THR A 204 17.03 -14.35 -2.89
N ARG A 205 18.30 -14.16 -3.27
CA ARG A 205 19.24 -13.34 -2.50
C ARG A 205 18.80 -11.88 -2.43
N ILE A 206 18.53 -11.25 -3.58
CA ILE A 206 18.18 -9.82 -3.63
C ILE A 206 16.77 -9.57 -3.08
N PHE A 207 15.82 -10.45 -3.37
CA PHE A 207 14.47 -10.35 -2.85
C PHE A 207 14.46 -10.38 -1.31
N ARG A 208 15.24 -11.31 -0.71
CA ARG A 208 15.38 -11.39 0.75
C ARG A 208 16.07 -10.15 1.33
N GLN A 209 17.07 -9.64 0.66
CA GLN A 209 17.80 -8.45 1.07
C GLN A 209 16.88 -7.22 1.12
N ARG A 210 15.95 -7.12 0.16
CA ARG A 210 15.02 -5.98 0.05
C ARG A 210 13.73 -6.12 0.86
N THR A 211 13.16 -7.32 0.94
CA THR A 211 11.85 -7.54 1.55
C THR A 211 11.92 -8.22 2.93
N GLY A 212 13.07 -8.71 3.32
CA GLY A 212 13.23 -9.56 4.50
C GLY A 212 12.79 -11.01 4.29
N TYR A 213 12.10 -11.34 3.19
CA TYR A 213 11.54 -12.65 2.88
C TYR A 213 12.19 -13.26 1.64
N SER A 214 12.25 -14.59 1.56
CA SER A 214 12.44 -15.23 0.25
C SER A 214 11.17 -15.06 -0.60
N PRO A 215 11.23 -15.14 -1.96
CA PRO A 215 10.06 -14.94 -2.81
C PRO A 215 8.85 -15.79 -2.42
N LEU A 216 9.05 -17.09 -2.18
CA LEU A 216 7.95 -17.98 -1.79
C LEU A 216 7.48 -17.76 -0.33
N ALA A 217 8.36 -17.33 0.57
CA ALA A 217 7.95 -16.91 1.92
C ALA A 217 7.07 -15.67 1.85
N TYR A 218 7.37 -14.76 0.94
CA TYR A 218 6.60 -13.58 0.67
C TYR A 218 5.20 -13.92 0.13
N VAL A 219 5.07 -14.84 -0.83
CA VAL A 219 3.78 -15.34 -1.30
C VAL A 219 2.93 -15.86 -0.13
N ARG A 220 3.56 -16.66 0.76
CA ARG A 220 2.87 -17.17 1.96
C ARG A 220 2.42 -16.07 2.91
N ALA A 221 3.28 -15.10 3.19
CA ALA A 221 2.94 -13.95 4.05
C ALA A 221 1.81 -13.11 3.46
N TYR A 222 1.82 -12.90 2.14
CA TYR A 222 0.76 -12.19 1.43
C TYR A 222 -0.57 -12.93 1.50
N ARG A 223 -0.60 -14.23 1.24
CA ARG A 223 -1.79 -15.07 1.38
C ARG A 223 -2.34 -15.07 2.81
N LEU A 224 -1.45 -15.09 3.79
CA LEU A 224 -1.84 -15.01 5.20
C LEU A 224 -2.50 -13.67 5.54
N SER A 225 -2.00 -12.56 5.00
CA SER A 225 -2.61 -11.24 5.22
C SER A 225 -4.02 -11.16 4.64
N ILE A 226 -4.23 -11.69 3.42
CA ILE A 226 -5.57 -11.81 2.82
C ILE A 226 -6.50 -12.68 3.71
N ALA A 227 -5.99 -13.82 4.17
CA ALA A 227 -6.78 -14.72 5.03
C ALA A 227 -7.19 -14.07 6.35
N LYS A 228 -6.28 -13.37 7.02
CA LYS A 228 -6.57 -12.60 8.24
C LYS A 228 -7.64 -11.56 7.97
N HIS A 229 -7.48 -10.78 6.89
CA HIS A 229 -8.47 -9.78 6.51
C HIS A 229 -9.87 -10.39 6.31
N GLU A 230 -9.99 -11.45 5.52
CA GLU A 230 -11.28 -12.09 5.25
C GLU A 230 -11.91 -12.73 6.51
N LEU A 231 -11.08 -13.25 7.44
CA LEU A 231 -11.58 -13.76 8.70
C LEU A 231 -12.29 -12.69 9.55
N LEU A 232 -11.88 -11.44 9.44
CA LEU A 232 -12.37 -10.34 10.26
C LEU A 232 -13.52 -9.56 9.61
N HIS A 233 -13.44 -9.40 8.29
CA HIS A 233 -14.33 -8.49 7.55
C HIS A 233 -15.37 -9.21 6.70
N SER A 234 -15.41 -10.55 6.73
CA SER A 234 -16.42 -11.32 6.02
C SER A 234 -17.08 -12.38 6.89
N GLN A 235 -18.28 -12.79 6.49
CA GLN A 235 -18.97 -13.93 7.07
C GLN A 235 -18.72 -15.24 6.28
N TYR A 236 -17.71 -15.25 5.43
CA TYR A 236 -17.36 -16.42 4.62
C TYR A 236 -16.97 -17.63 5.49
N SER A 237 -17.26 -18.82 4.97
CA SER A 237 -16.79 -20.06 5.58
C SER A 237 -15.26 -20.15 5.53
N ILE A 238 -14.68 -20.96 6.40
CA ILE A 238 -13.22 -21.17 6.42
C ILE A 238 -12.72 -21.72 5.09
N GLU A 239 -13.53 -22.58 4.43
CA GLU A 239 -13.27 -23.13 3.11
C GLU A 239 -13.23 -22.02 2.05
N LYS A 240 -14.19 -21.09 2.10
CA LYS A 240 -14.26 -19.98 1.16
C LYS A 240 -13.08 -19.03 1.36
N ILE A 241 -12.67 -18.76 2.59
CA ILE A 241 -11.51 -17.92 2.89
C ILE A 241 -10.21 -18.58 2.42
N ALA A 242 -10.08 -19.90 2.60
CA ALA A 242 -8.94 -20.63 2.06
C ALA A 242 -8.81 -20.45 0.54
N GLN A 243 -9.92 -20.55 -0.19
CA GLN A 243 -9.96 -20.30 -1.64
C GLN A 243 -9.57 -18.85 -1.99
N LEU A 244 -10.17 -17.86 -1.33
CA LEU A 244 -9.94 -16.43 -1.57
C LEU A 244 -8.51 -16.00 -1.22
N SER A 245 -7.83 -16.73 -0.36
CA SER A 245 -6.42 -16.49 0.00
C SER A 245 -5.41 -17.34 -0.79
N GLY A 246 -5.86 -18.09 -1.81
CA GLY A 246 -4.99 -18.93 -2.64
C GLY A 246 -4.46 -20.19 -1.93
N LEU A 247 -5.14 -20.61 -0.86
CA LEU A 247 -4.82 -21.81 -0.07
C LEU A 247 -5.99 -22.79 -0.20
N HIS A 248 -6.13 -23.39 -1.37
CA HIS A 248 -7.34 -24.12 -1.81
C HIS A 248 -7.76 -25.31 -0.94
N ASP A 249 -6.85 -25.91 -0.17
CA ASP A 249 -7.17 -26.97 0.80
C ASP A 249 -7.43 -26.39 2.19
N ALA A 250 -8.67 -26.50 2.68
CA ALA A 250 -9.09 -25.95 3.97
C ALA A 250 -8.38 -26.61 5.19
N LYS A 251 -7.97 -27.88 5.07
CA LYS A 251 -7.20 -28.55 6.13
C LYS A 251 -5.76 -28.04 6.15
N TYR A 252 -5.16 -27.89 4.97
CA TYR A 252 -3.83 -27.28 4.83
C TYR A 252 -3.87 -25.84 5.31
N PHE A 253 -4.85 -25.04 4.87
CA PHE A 253 -5.06 -23.67 5.32
C PHE A 253 -5.11 -23.56 6.85
N SER A 254 -5.92 -24.37 7.51
CA SER A 254 -6.06 -24.32 8.97
C SER A 254 -4.76 -24.66 9.71
N ARG A 255 -3.98 -25.62 9.22
CA ARG A 255 -2.65 -25.97 9.76
C ARG A 255 -1.64 -24.86 9.52
N PHE A 256 -1.57 -24.35 8.31
CA PHE A 256 -0.71 -23.23 7.92
C PHE A 256 -1.01 -21.99 8.77
N PHE A 257 -2.28 -21.59 8.84
CA PHE A 257 -2.71 -20.42 9.61
C PHE A 257 -2.34 -20.54 11.08
N LYS A 258 -2.56 -21.73 11.68
CA LYS A 258 -2.19 -21.97 13.07
C LYS A 258 -0.68 -21.93 13.28
N ALA A 259 0.11 -22.46 12.36
CA ALA A 259 1.57 -22.40 12.43
C ALA A 259 2.10 -20.97 12.40
N GLU A 260 1.52 -20.10 11.56
CA GLU A 260 1.96 -18.72 11.39
C GLU A 260 1.42 -17.76 12.47
N THR A 261 0.24 -18.03 13.06
CA THR A 261 -0.43 -17.11 13.99
C THR A 261 -0.56 -17.65 15.42
N GLY A 262 -0.24 -18.91 15.64
CA GLY A 262 -0.45 -19.60 16.93
C GLY A 262 -1.90 -20.02 17.20
N MET A 263 -2.88 -19.62 16.36
CA MET A 263 -4.30 -19.88 16.57
C MET A 263 -4.96 -20.48 15.34
N THR A 264 -6.04 -21.28 15.54
CA THR A 264 -6.83 -21.72 14.40
C THR A 264 -7.58 -20.53 13.76
N PRO A 265 -7.94 -20.59 12.46
CA PRO A 265 -8.72 -19.52 11.81
C PRO A 265 -10.03 -19.21 12.55
N ARG A 266 -10.71 -20.22 13.11
CA ARG A 266 -11.95 -20.04 13.89
C ARG A 266 -11.71 -19.32 15.21
N ASP A 267 -10.66 -19.70 15.94
CA ASP A 267 -10.30 -19.07 17.21
C ASP A 267 -9.84 -17.62 16.98
N TYR A 268 -9.09 -17.40 15.92
CA TYR A 268 -8.65 -16.08 15.51
C TYR A 268 -9.87 -15.18 15.24
N ARG A 269 -10.83 -15.59 14.40
CA ARG A 269 -12.08 -14.86 14.15
C ARG A 269 -12.85 -14.59 15.45
N LYS A 270 -13.01 -15.60 16.33
CA LYS A 270 -13.78 -15.47 17.56
C LYS A 270 -13.15 -14.50 18.56
N LYS A 271 -11.84 -14.59 18.76
CA LYS A 271 -11.09 -13.74 19.70
C LYS A 271 -11.22 -12.27 19.32
N GLU A 272 -11.07 -11.98 18.07
CA GLU A 272 -11.01 -10.61 17.59
C GLU A 272 -12.40 -9.97 17.51
N LEU A 273 -13.42 -10.73 17.12
CA LEU A 273 -14.82 -10.25 17.20
C LEU A 273 -15.29 -10.05 18.64
N ALA A 274 -14.73 -10.78 19.61
CA ALA A 274 -15.00 -10.58 21.05
C ALA A 274 -14.29 -9.33 21.58
N GLY A 275 -13.05 -9.07 21.14
CA GLY A 275 -12.28 -7.88 21.54
C GLY A 275 -12.88 -6.58 21.00
N SER A 276 -13.58 -6.60 19.87
CA SER A 276 -14.28 -5.44 19.31
C SER A 276 -15.60 -5.11 20.03
N LYS A 277 -16.28 -6.10 20.62
CA LYS A 277 -17.52 -5.89 21.40
C LYS A 277 -17.28 -5.40 22.82
N GLY A 278 -16.15 -5.69 23.43
CA GLY A 278 -15.82 -5.28 24.80
C GLY A 278 -15.37 -3.82 24.95
N LYS A 279 -15.13 -3.10 23.87
CA LYS A 279 -14.77 -1.66 23.89
C LYS A 279 -15.94 -0.72 23.64
N GLY A 280 -17.11 -1.23 23.29
CA GLY A 280 -18.32 -0.42 23.02
C GLY A 280 -19.23 -0.19 24.21
N ASP A 281 -19.11 -0.95 25.29
CA ASP A 281 -20.04 -0.88 26.44
C ASP A 281 -19.52 -0.09 27.67
N SER A 282 -18.28 0.39 27.63
CA SER A 282 -17.69 1.17 28.75
C SER A 282 -17.83 2.70 28.62
N GLU A 283 -18.48 3.22 27.59
CA GLU A 283 -18.73 4.67 27.43
C GLU A 283 -20.21 5.10 27.58
N LYS A 284 -21.03 4.26 28.20
CA LYS A 284 -22.46 4.61 28.47
C LYS A 284 -22.85 4.75 29.93
N GLU A 285 -21.88 4.77 30.85
CA GLU A 285 -22.15 5.09 32.26
C GLU A 285 -21.13 6.14 32.75
N GLU A 286 -21.36 7.41 32.42
CA GLU A 286 -21.06 8.59 33.27
C GLU A 286 -21.82 9.80 32.73
#